data_abd5b297bf1daf83cd718a3574b6e2db
#
_entry.id   abd5b297bf1daf83cd718a3574b6e2db
#
_cell.length_a   1.000
_cell.length_b   1.000
_cell.length_c   1.000
_cell.angle_alpha   90.00
_cell.angle_beta   90.00
_cell.angle_gamma   90.00
#
_symmetry.space_group_name_H-M   'P 1'
#
loop_
_entity.id
_entity.type
_entity.pdbx_description
1 polymer ?
#
loop_
_entity_poly.entity_id
_entity_poly.type
_entity_poly.pdbx_seq_one_letter_code
_entity_poly.pdbx_strand_id
1 'polypeptide(L)'
;MRSPEEAYAYLTALKEIIQYTGISDVKMEEGSMRVDANISLRPYGQEEFGTKAELKNLNSFNNVRKGLIHEEKRQAQVLRSGGQIQQETRRFDETTGETILMRVKEGSSDYRYFPEPDLPLFDISDEWIDQVRLELPEFPQERRAKYVSSFGLSSYDASQLTATKATSDFFEKAVAIGGDAKQVSNWLQGEVAQFLNSESKSIEEIGLTPENLVEMIGLIADGTISSKIAKKVFVHLAKNGGSAEEFVKKAGLVQISDPEVLIPIIHQVFADNEAAVIDFKSGKRNADKAFTGYLMKATKGQANPQVALKLLAQELAKLKEE
;
A
#
# COMPACT_ATOMS: atom_id res chain seq x y z
N MET A 1 21.51 -3.03 -18.65
CA MET A 1 21.59 -2.92 -17.19
C MET A 1 23.04 -3.07 -16.76
N ARG A 2 23.45 -2.41 -15.67
CA ARG A 2 24.84 -2.31 -15.23
C ARG A 2 25.09 -2.82 -13.82
N SER A 3 24.02 -3.16 -13.08
CA SER A 3 24.13 -3.72 -11.73
C SER A 3 22.98 -4.68 -11.41
N PRO A 4 23.13 -5.55 -10.40
CA PRO A 4 22.05 -6.38 -9.88
C PRO A 4 20.86 -5.56 -9.33
N GLU A 5 21.13 -4.40 -8.74
CA GLU A 5 20.11 -3.49 -8.23
C GLU A 5 19.31 -2.85 -9.36
N GLU A 6 19.97 -2.45 -10.45
CA GLU A 6 19.30 -1.94 -11.65
C GLU A 6 18.40 -3.01 -12.29
N ALA A 7 18.86 -4.27 -12.31
CA ALA A 7 18.03 -5.40 -12.80
C ALA A 7 16.79 -5.61 -11.92
N TYR A 8 16.92 -5.52 -10.60
CA TYR A 8 15.80 -5.60 -9.68
C TYR A 8 14.81 -4.44 -9.88
N ALA A 9 15.31 -3.22 -10.00
CA ALA A 9 14.48 -2.03 -10.22
C ALA A 9 13.74 -2.11 -11.58
N TYR A 10 14.42 -2.56 -12.63
CA TYR A 10 13.81 -2.79 -13.94
C TYR A 10 12.67 -3.80 -13.88
N LEU A 11 12.88 -4.95 -13.23
CA LEU A 11 11.85 -5.98 -13.11
C LEU A 11 10.65 -5.50 -12.29
N THR A 12 10.90 -4.70 -11.24
CA THR A 12 9.85 -4.09 -10.43
C THR A 12 8.99 -3.14 -11.27
N ALA A 13 9.63 -2.24 -12.01
CA ALA A 13 8.92 -1.30 -12.87
C ALA A 13 8.14 -2.02 -14.01
N LEU A 14 8.76 -3.03 -14.61
CA LEU A 14 8.11 -3.84 -15.65
C LEU A 14 6.87 -4.57 -15.11
N LYS A 15 6.99 -5.17 -13.91
CA LYS A 15 5.85 -5.81 -13.23
C LYS A 15 4.70 -4.84 -13.04
N GLU A 16 4.96 -3.66 -12.49
CA GLU A 16 3.94 -2.64 -12.25
C GLU A 16 3.23 -2.25 -13.56
N ILE A 17 3.98 -2.00 -14.63
CA ILE A 17 3.42 -1.65 -15.95
C ILE A 17 2.51 -2.76 -16.47
N ILE A 18 2.99 -4.01 -16.46
CA ILE A 18 2.21 -5.16 -16.96
C ILE A 18 0.94 -5.37 -16.13
N GLN A 19 1.02 -5.26 -14.81
CA GLN A 19 -0.16 -5.37 -13.95
C GLN A 19 -1.20 -4.28 -14.23
N TYR A 20 -0.76 -3.05 -14.55
CA TYR A 20 -1.68 -1.95 -14.88
C TYR A 20 -2.38 -2.15 -16.23
N THR A 21 -1.75 -2.82 -17.18
CA THR A 21 -2.41 -3.18 -18.45
C THR A 21 -3.45 -4.30 -18.31
N GLY A 22 -3.39 -5.06 -17.22
CA GLY A 22 -4.29 -6.18 -16.98
C GLY A 22 -4.03 -7.43 -17.82
N ILE A 23 -2.93 -7.46 -18.61
CA ILE A 23 -2.60 -8.61 -19.49
C ILE A 23 -1.99 -9.80 -18.74
N SER A 24 -1.46 -9.59 -17.53
CA SER A 24 -0.90 -10.63 -16.67
C SER A 24 -0.96 -10.21 -15.19
N ASP A 25 -1.08 -11.18 -14.30
CA ASP A 25 -0.93 -11.03 -12.85
C ASP A 25 0.53 -11.00 -12.37
N VAL A 26 1.46 -11.33 -13.29
CA VAL A 26 2.93 -11.23 -13.11
C VAL A 26 3.43 -11.98 -11.88
N LYS A 27 2.96 -13.21 -11.68
CA LYS A 27 3.39 -14.10 -10.60
C LYS A 27 4.44 -15.06 -11.08
N MET A 28 5.64 -14.97 -10.53
CA MET A 28 6.75 -15.86 -10.92
C MET A 28 6.53 -17.29 -10.41
N GLU A 29 5.94 -17.45 -9.23
CA GLU A 29 5.65 -18.73 -8.60
C GLU A 29 4.60 -19.53 -9.37
N GLU A 30 3.67 -18.88 -10.04
CA GLU A 30 2.61 -19.46 -10.85
C GLU A 30 2.99 -19.56 -12.33
N GLY A 31 4.17 -19.05 -12.71
CA GLY A 31 4.71 -19.12 -14.07
C GLY A 31 4.13 -18.11 -15.07
N SER A 32 3.30 -17.15 -14.60
CA SER A 32 2.78 -16.07 -15.46
C SER A 32 3.83 -14.98 -15.76
N MET A 33 4.98 -15.01 -15.07
CA MET A 33 6.19 -14.27 -15.42
C MET A 33 7.42 -15.15 -15.24
N ARG A 34 8.35 -15.11 -16.19
CA ARG A 34 9.63 -15.83 -16.12
C ARG A 34 10.78 -14.90 -16.43
N VAL A 35 11.90 -15.10 -15.75
CA VAL A 35 13.11 -14.30 -15.92
C VAL A 35 14.31 -15.23 -16.12
N ASP A 36 15.01 -15.06 -17.22
CA ASP A 36 16.34 -15.61 -17.46
C ASP A 36 17.33 -14.43 -17.55
N ALA A 37 18.39 -14.44 -16.76
CA ALA A 37 19.37 -13.37 -16.74
C ALA A 37 20.65 -13.78 -17.48
N ASN A 38 21.19 -12.88 -18.28
CA ASN A 38 22.49 -13.06 -18.92
C ASN A 38 23.47 -12.00 -18.34
N ILE A 39 24.61 -12.46 -17.87
CA ILE A 39 25.64 -11.60 -17.29
C ILE A 39 27.01 -11.89 -17.91
N SER A 40 27.75 -10.83 -18.22
CA SER A 40 29.15 -10.88 -18.58
C SER A 40 29.92 -9.75 -17.94
N LEU A 41 31.17 -9.96 -17.60
CA LEU A 41 32.08 -8.93 -17.11
C LEU A 41 33.12 -8.59 -18.18
N ARG A 42 33.59 -7.33 -18.15
CA ARG A 42 34.69 -6.83 -18.97
C ARG A 42 35.52 -5.83 -18.18
N PRO A 43 36.80 -5.71 -18.46
CA PRO A 43 37.64 -4.65 -17.88
C PRO A 43 37.08 -3.26 -18.18
N TYR A 44 37.35 -2.33 -17.30
CA TYR A 44 36.96 -0.94 -17.53
C TYR A 44 37.71 -0.38 -18.77
N GLY A 45 36.95 0.29 -19.65
CA GLY A 45 37.47 0.84 -20.91
C GLY A 45 37.39 -0.12 -22.09
N GLN A 46 37.10 -1.40 -21.93
CA GLN A 46 36.86 -2.31 -23.03
C GLN A 46 35.46 -2.08 -23.61
N GLU A 47 35.34 -1.94 -24.93
CA GLU A 47 34.07 -1.73 -25.62
C GLU A 47 33.26 -3.04 -25.81
N GLU A 48 33.96 -4.11 -26.16
CA GLU A 48 33.37 -5.42 -26.40
C GLU A 48 32.91 -6.10 -25.11
N PHE A 49 31.76 -6.75 -25.15
CA PHE A 49 31.27 -7.55 -24.03
C PHE A 49 32.14 -8.79 -23.79
N GLY A 50 32.26 -9.18 -22.53
CA GLY A 50 32.85 -10.45 -22.14
C GLY A 50 31.91 -11.64 -22.47
N THR A 51 32.46 -12.85 -22.29
CA THR A 51 31.67 -14.08 -22.43
C THR A 51 30.56 -14.13 -21.39
N LYS A 52 29.31 -14.36 -21.84
CA LYS A 52 28.13 -14.37 -20.98
C LYS A 52 27.85 -15.74 -20.36
N ALA A 53 27.40 -15.74 -19.11
CA ALA A 53 26.72 -16.85 -18.48
C ALA A 53 25.21 -16.56 -18.40
N GLU A 54 24.38 -17.57 -18.68
CA GLU A 54 22.94 -17.53 -18.55
C GLU A 54 22.53 -18.09 -17.18
N LEU A 55 21.78 -17.30 -16.38
CA LEU A 55 21.27 -17.72 -15.09
C LEU A 55 19.80 -18.12 -15.23
N LYS A 56 19.48 -19.33 -14.75
CA LYS A 56 18.13 -19.90 -14.71
C LYS A 56 17.69 -20.21 -13.29
N ASN A 57 16.43 -20.64 -13.14
CA ASN A 57 15.82 -20.96 -11.85
C ASN A 57 15.75 -19.75 -10.91
N LEU A 58 15.36 -18.61 -11.47
CA LEU A 58 15.24 -17.35 -10.77
C LEU A 58 13.76 -17.09 -10.41
N ASN A 59 13.30 -17.66 -9.30
CA ASN A 59 11.87 -17.74 -8.96
C ASN A 59 11.34 -16.48 -8.24
N SER A 60 12.19 -15.47 -8.02
CA SER A 60 11.80 -14.16 -7.49
C SER A 60 12.75 -13.07 -7.95
N PHE A 61 12.34 -11.82 -7.94
CA PHE A 61 13.23 -10.69 -8.25
C PHE A 61 14.43 -10.60 -7.31
N ASN A 62 14.22 -10.99 -6.04
CA ASN A 62 15.31 -11.05 -5.09
C ASN A 62 16.33 -12.15 -5.45
N ASN A 63 15.87 -13.29 -5.96
CA ASN A 63 16.75 -14.35 -6.45
C ASN A 63 17.50 -13.93 -7.72
N VAL A 64 16.87 -13.16 -8.61
CA VAL A 64 17.58 -12.54 -9.75
C VAL A 64 18.72 -11.67 -9.25
N ARG A 65 18.45 -10.78 -8.30
CA ARG A 65 19.47 -9.90 -7.70
C ARG A 65 20.59 -10.70 -7.02
N LYS A 66 20.24 -11.67 -6.17
CA LYS A 66 21.23 -12.52 -5.47
C LYS A 66 22.07 -13.35 -6.44
N GLY A 67 21.43 -13.97 -7.42
CA GLY A 67 22.13 -14.74 -8.45
C GLY A 67 23.10 -13.91 -9.26
N LEU A 68 22.71 -12.69 -9.64
CA LEU A 68 23.58 -11.75 -10.35
C LEU A 68 24.76 -11.31 -9.47
N ILE A 69 24.54 -11.01 -8.17
CA ILE A 69 25.63 -10.67 -7.23
C ILE A 69 26.63 -11.81 -7.09
N HIS A 70 26.14 -13.04 -6.95
CA HIS A 70 27.02 -14.19 -6.85
C HIS A 70 27.84 -14.39 -8.13
N GLU A 71 27.18 -14.35 -9.28
CA GLU A 71 27.80 -14.60 -10.57
C GLU A 71 28.81 -13.50 -10.95
N GLU A 72 28.52 -12.25 -10.63
CA GLU A 72 29.46 -11.14 -10.78
C GLU A 72 30.76 -11.40 -9.99
N LYS A 73 30.65 -11.81 -8.74
CA LYS A 73 31.80 -12.14 -7.90
C LYS A 73 32.58 -13.33 -8.46
N ARG A 74 31.88 -14.38 -8.87
CA ARG A 74 32.50 -15.58 -9.46
C ARG A 74 33.28 -15.23 -10.73
N GLN A 75 32.67 -14.53 -11.67
CA GLN A 75 33.34 -14.13 -12.92
C GLN A 75 34.50 -13.21 -12.66
N ALA A 76 34.37 -12.23 -11.76
CA ALA A 76 35.46 -11.35 -11.38
C ALA A 76 36.65 -12.13 -10.79
N GLN A 77 36.41 -13.14 -9.97
CA GLN A 77 37.45 -13.98 -9.38
C GLN A 77 38.17 -14.81 -10.47
N VAL A 78 37.47 -15.44 -11.37
CA VAL A 78 38.01 -16.21 -12.48
C VAL A 78 38.87 -15.32 -13.37
N LEU A 79 38.36 -14.17 -13.79
CA LEU A 79 39.12 -13.24 -14.67
C LEU A 79 40.37 -12.67 -13.97
N ARG A 80 40.29 -12.31 -12.70
CA ARG A 80 41.42 -11.81 -11.92
C ARG A 80 42.52 -12.86 -11.70
N SER A 81 42.16 -14.14 -11.66
CA SER A 81 43.12 -15.25 -11.58
C SER A 81 43.72 -15.63 -12.95
N GLY A 82 43.41 -14.90 -14.03
CA GLY A 82 43.86 -15.20 -15.38
C GLY A 82 43.11 -16.31 -16.09
N GLY A 83 41.99 -16.78 -15.50
CA GLY A 83 41.09 -17.76 -16.11
C GLY A 83 40.19 -17.15 -17.18
N GLN A 84 39.42 -18.01 -17.86
CA GLN A 84 38.47 -17.61 -18.88
C GLN A 84 37.07 -18.01 -18.49
N ILE A 85 36.09 -17.18 -18.81
CA ILE A 85 34.68 -17.50 -18.66
C ILE A 85 34.23 -18.25 -19.91
N GLN A 86 33.56 -19.39 -19.71
CA GLN A 86 32.94 -20.15 -20.79
C GLN A 86 31.49 -19.70 -20.95
N GLN A 87 30.94 -19.85 -22.16
CA GLN A 87 29.52 -19.63 -22.39
C GLN A 87 28.74 -20.81 -21.80
N GLU A 88 28.09 -20.56 -20.67
CA GLU A 88 27.46 -21.61 -19.88
C GLU A 88 26.08 -21.20 -19.39
N THR A 89 25.25 -22.22 -19.10
CA THR A 89 23.99 -22.06 -18.37
C THR A 89 24.20 -22.51 -16.93
N ARG A 90 23.85 -21.67 -15.99
CA ARG A 90 23.93 -21.92 -14.54
C ARG A 90 22.54 -21.78 -13.92
N ARG A 91 22.25 -22.57 -12.89
CA ARG A 91 21.04 -22.39 -12.07
C ARG A 91 21.38 -21.68 -10.76
N PHE A 92 20.51 -20.82 -10.30
CA PHE A 92 20.61 -20.28 -8.95
C PHE A 92 20.07 -21.30 -7.95
N ASP A 93 20.80 -21.53 -6.87
CA ASP A 93 20.41 -22.36 -5.74
C ASP A 93 20.07 -21.47 -4.54
N GLU A 94 18.80 -21.44 -4.16
CA GLU A 94 18.33 -20.57 -3.08
C GLU A 94 18.87 -20.97 -1.71
N THR A 95 19.20 -22.26 -1.52
CA THR A 95 19.67 -22.80 -0.25
C THR A 95 21.10 -22.38 0.04
N THR A 96 21.97 -22.47 -0.99
CA THR A 96 23.38 -22.12 -0.87
C THR A 96 23.65 -20.65 -1.22
N GLY A 97 22.76 -20.00 -1.97
CA GLY A 97 22.94 -18.67 -2.54
C GLY A 97 23.97 -18.62 -3.69
N GLU A 98 24.30 -19.75 -4.29
CA GLU A 98 25.32 -19.91 -5.32
C GLU A 98 24.70 -20.17 -6.71
N THR A 99 25.47 -19.92 -7.73
CA THR A 99 25.15 -20.35 -9.11
C THR A 99 25.90 -21.64 -9.43
N ILE A 100 25.16 -22.68 -9.83
CA ILE A 100 25.68 -24.01 -10.10
C ILE A 100 25.66 -24.26 -11.62
N LEU A 101 26.75 -24.77 -12.16
CA LEU A 101 26.88 -25.12 -13.57
C LEU A 101 25.86 -26.20 -13.93
N MET A 102 25.08 -25.96 -14.99
CA MET A 102 24.18 -26.95 -15.59
C MET A 102 24.77 -27.56 -16.86
N ARG A 103 25.21 -26.69 -17.76
CA ARG A 103 25.82 -27.13 -19.06
C ARG A 103 26.69 -26.02 -19.62
N VAL A 104 27.72 -26.43 -20.34
CA VAL A 104 28.51 -25.57 -21.24
C VAL A 104 27.82 -25.57 -22.61
N LYS A 105 27.72 -24.39 -23.24
CA LYS A 105 27.16 -24.25 -24.58
C LYS A 105 28.29 -24.40 -25.60
N GLU A 106 28.33 -25.51 -26.29
CA GLU A 106 29.24 -25.75 -27.42
C GLU A 106 28.56 -25.31 -28.72
N GLY A 107 29.02 -24.18 -29.28
CA GLY A 107 28.55 -23.63 -30.55
C GLY A 107 27.26 -22.80 -30.51
N SER A 108 26.97 -22.11 -31.61
CA SER A 108 25.70 -21.40 -31.79
C SER A 108 24.62 -22.37 -32.28
N SER A 109 23.49 -22.41 -31.59
CA SER A 109 22.34 -23.16 -32.08
C SER A 109 21.79 -22.50 -33.34
N ASP A 110 21.82 -23.21 -34.46
CA ASP A 110 21.12 -22.85 -35.69
C ASP A 110 19.65 -23.27 -35.55
N TYR A 111 18.77 -22.30 -35.28
CA TYR A 111 17.33 -22.55 -35.05
C TYR A 111 16.57 -22.80 -36.37
N ARG A 112 17.15 -22.52 -37.54
CA ARG A 112 16.54 -22.71 -38.86
C ARG A 112 15.11 -22.14 -38.94
N TYR A 113 14.92 -20.91 -38.46
CA TYR A 113 13.62 -20.24 -38.57
C TYR A 113 13.20 -20.10 -40.03
N PHE A 114 11.98 -20.48 -40.30
CA PHE A 114 11.31 -20.25 -41.58
C PHE A 114 9.85 -19.88 -41.29
N PRO A 115 9.16 -19.16 -42.19
CA PRO A 115 7.74 -18.86 -42.05
C PRO A 115 6.91 -20.13 -41.91
N GLU A 116 6.02 -20.18 -40.91
CA GLU A 116 5.09 -21.27 -40.70
C GLU A 116 4.05 -21.26 -41.84
N PRO A 117 3.93 -22.32 -42.67
CA PRO A 117 3.04 -22.30 -43.83
C PRO A 117 1.54 -22.21 -43.46
N ASP A 118 1.17 -22.63 -42.24
CA ASP A 118 -0.21 -22.62 -41.79
C ASP A 118 -0.63 -21.28 -41.13
N LEU A 119 0.31 -20.35 -40.95
CA LEU A 119 0.03 -19.02 -40.40
C LEU A 119 0.01 -17.97 -41.52
N PRO A 120 -1.16 -17.37 -41.81
CA PRO A 120 -1.23 -16.26 -42.74
C PRO A 120 -0.54 -14.99 -42.17
N LEU A 121 -0.17 -14.09 -43.06
CA LEU A 121 0.30 -12.77 -42.66
C LEU A 121 -0.86 -11.99 -42.03
N PHE A 122 -0.58 -11.43 -40.86
CA PHE A 122 -1.48 -10.50 -40.19
C PHE A 122 -1.00 -9.08 -40.49
N ASP A 123 -1.88 -8.30 -41.07
CA ASP A 123 -1.65 -6.85 -41.26
C ASP A 123 -2.28 -6.10 -40.07
N ILE A 124 -1.43 -5.53 -39.22
CA ILE A 124 -1.87 -4.74 -38.08
C ILE A 124 -1.88 -3.28 -38.49
N SER A 125 -3.07 -2.71 -38.65
CA SER A 125 -3.22 -1.33 -39.12
C SER A 125 -2.83 -0.31 -38.03
N ASP A 126 -2.40 0.86 -38.47
CA ASP A 126 -2.09 1.98 -37.57
C ASP A 126 -3.33 2.42 -36.76
N GLU A 127 -4.52 2.33 -37.36
CA GLU A 127 -5.78 2.65 -36.67
C GLU A 127 -6.02 1.71 -35.49
N TRP A 128 -5.70 0.41 -35.62
CA TRP A 128 -5.83 -0.55 -34.51
C TRP A 128 -4.82 -0.26 -33.44
N ILE A 129 -3.58 0.06 -33.79
CA ILE A 129 -2.54 0.46 -32.84
C ILE A 129 -2.97 1.72 -32.09
N ASP A 130 -3.52 2.71 -32.76
CA ASP A 130 -3.99 3.95 -32.13
C ASP A 130 -5.19 3.71 -31.21
N GLN A 131 -6.09 2.81 -31.58
CA GLN A 131 -7.19 2.39 -30.72
C GLN A 131 -6.68 1.76 -29.40
N VAL A 132 -5.74 0.85 -29.48
CA VAL A 132 -5.10 0.23 -28.30
C VAL A 132 -4.39 1.27 -27.43
N ARG A 133 -3.72 2.25 -28.05
CA ARG A 133 -3.08 3.36 -27.30
C ARG A 133 -4.08 4.19 -26.48
N LEU A 134 -5.27 4.41 -26.99
CA LEU A 134 -6.33 5.13 -26.27
C LEU A 134 -6.89 4.35 -25.09
N GLU A 135 -6.80 3.02 -25.12
CA GLU A 135 -7.26 2.13 -24.05
C GLU A 135 -6.22 1.91 -22.96
N LEU A 136 -4.95 2.31 -23.19
CA LEU A 136 -3.91 2.18 -22.18
C LEU A 136 -4.23 3.01 -20.93
N PRO A 137 -4.10 2.44 -19.73
CA PRO A 137 -4.28 3.19 -18.50
C PRO A 137 -3.13 4.17 -18.28
N GLU A 138 -3.36 5.20 -17.49
CA GLU A 138 -2.27 6.02 -16.93
C GLU A 138 -1.37 5.13 -16.07
N PHE A 139 -0.07 5.11 -16.39
CA PHE A 139 0.89 4.20 -15.74
C PHE A 139 1.31 4.67 -14.34
N PRO A 140 1.87 3.76 -13.49
CA PRO A 140 2.23 4.06 -12.11
C PRO A 140 3.12 5.29 -11.94
N GLN A 141 4.10 5.51 -12.83
CA GLN A 141 5.01 6.65 -12.75
C GLN A 141 4.29 7.99 -12.99
N GLU A 142 3.38 8.03 -13.94
CA GLU A 142 2.58 9.22 -14.26
C GLU A 142 1.64 9.55 -13.10
N ARG A 143 0.96 8.53 -12.55
CA ARG A 143 0.11 8.69 -11.37
C ARG A 143 0.89 9.16 -10.15
N ARG A 144 2.09 8.61 -9.89
CA ARG A 144 2.97 9.08 -8.79
C ARG A 144 3.32 10.56 -8.94
N ALA A 145 3.72 10.97 -10.15
CA ALA A 145 4.01 12.37 -10.44
C ALA A 145 2.79 13.26 -10.20
N LYS A 146 1.62 12.84 -10.67
CA LYS A 146 0.33 13.53 -10.46
C LYS A 146 -0.02 13.63 -8.97
N TYR A 147 0.12 12.55 -8.19
CA TYR A 147 -0.22 12.54 -6.76
C TYR A 147 0.66 13.48 -5.95
N VAL A 148 1.95 13.57 -6.29
CA VAL A 148 2.85 14.53 -5.66
C VAL A 148 2.54 15.96 -6.09
N SER A 149 2.41 16.22 -7.39
CA SER A 149 2.29 17.59 -7.91
C SER A 149 0.90 18.19 -7.72
N SER A 150 -0.17 17.40 -7.91
CA SER A 150 -1.55 17.89 -7.91
C SER A 150 -2.27 17.68 -6.58
N PHE A 151 -1.94 16.62 -5.83
CA PHE A 151 -2.60 16.31 -4.56
C PHE A 151 -1.71 16.58 -3.33
N GLY A 152 -0.46 17.02 -3.53
CA GLY A 152 0.45 17.38 -2.44
C GLY A 152 0.88 16.20 -1.56
N LEU A 153 0.79 14.98 -2.06
CA LEU A 153 1.22 13.79 -1.33
C LEU A 153 2.75 13.66 -1.32
N SER A 154 3.28 12.95 -0.33
CA SER A 154 4.70 12.58 -0.33
C SER A 154 4.98 11.56 -1.44
N SER A 155 6.23 11.48 -1.91
CA SER A 155 6.64 10.45 -2.88
C SER A 155 6.42 9.03 -2.33
N TYR A 156 6.54 8.86 -1.01
CA TYR A 156 6.26 7.60 -0.33
C TYR A 156 4.76 7.25 -0.43
N ASP A 157 3.87 8.16 -0.03
CA ASP A 157 2.42 7.95 -0.11
C ASP A 157 1.99 7.64 -1.55
N ALA A 158 2.49 8.41 -2.52
CA ALA A 158 2.22 8.19 -3.94
C ALA A 158 2.67 6.79 -4.40
N SER A 159 3.84 6.34 -3.96
CA SER A 159 4.34 4.99 -4.27
C SER A 159 3.45 3.89 -3.68
N GLN A 160 3.00 4.03 -2.44
CA GLN A 160 2.12 3.06 -1.78
C GLN A 160 0.75 2.97 -2.49
N LEU A 161 0.14 4.11 -2.80
CA LEU A 161 -1.17 4.17 -3.46
C LEU A 161 -1.14 3.63 -4.89
N THR A 162 0.00 3.69 -5.57
CA THR A 162 0.16 3.19 -6.94
C THR A 162 0.72 1.76 -7.01
N ALA A 163 0.88 1.08 -5.88
CA ALA A 163 1.37 -0.30 -5.85
C ALA A 163 0.46 -1.28 -6.61
N THR A 164 -0.85 -1.02 -6.63
CA THR A 164 -1.81 -1.75 -7.47
C THR A 164 -2.72 -0.79 -8.20
N LYS A 165 -3.18 -1.18 -9.39
CA LYS A 165 -4.14 -0.40 -10.18
C LYS A 165 -5.45 -0.18 -9.42
N ALA A 166 -5.97 -1.22 -8.77
CA ALA A 166 -7.22 -1.17 -8.02
C ALA A 166 -7.19 -0.13 -6.89
N THR A 167 -6.11 -0.09 -6.10
CA THR A 167 -5.92 0.92 -5.04
C THR A 167 -5.81 2.33 -5.62
N SER A 168 -5.09 2.47 -6.71
CA SER A 168 -4.90 3.74 -7.41
C SER A 168 -6.22 4.28 -7.97
N ASP A 169 -6.98 3.43 -8.65
CA ASP A 169 -8.30 3.79 -9.21
C ASP A 169 -9.29 4.15 -8.09
N PHE A 170 -9.27 3.43 -6.98
CA PHE A 170 -10.08 3.75 -5.80
C PHE A 170 -9.73 5.12 -5.23
N PHE A 171 -8.44 5.40 -5.05
CA PHE A 171 -7.96 6.70 -4.56
C PHE A 171 -8.40 7.85 -5.46
N GLU A 172 -8.19 7.72 -6.78
CA GLU A 172 -8.56 8.77 -7.73
C GLU A 172 -10.07 9.02 -7.75
N LYS A 173 -10.88 7.97 -7.71
CA LYS A 173 -12.35 8.10 -7.61
C LYS A 173 -12.75 8.81 -6.33
N ALA A 174 -12.16 8.45 -5.19
CA ALA A 174 -12.46 9.09 -3.91
C ALA A 174 -12.12 10.59 -3.92
N VAL A 175 -10.98 10.98 -4.51
CA VAL A 175 -10.60 12.40 -4.65
C VAL A 175 -11.51 13.12 -5.64
N ALA A 176 -11.87 12.48 -6.76
CA ALA A 176 -12.74 13.09 -7.78
C ALA A 176 -14.14 13.43 -7.26
N ILE A 177 -14.68 12.69 -6.30
CA ILE A 177 -15.97 12.97 -5.64
C ILE A 177 -15.85 13.92 -4.44
N GLY A 178 -14.68 14.55 -4.24
CA GLY A 178 -14.47 15.58 -3.22
C GLY A 178 -13.80 15.10 -1.94
N GLY A 179 -13.29 13.88 -1.90
CA GLY A 179 -12.49 13.40 -0.76
C GLY A 179 -11.17 14.16 -0.62
N ASP A 180 -10.82 14.52 0.61
CA ASP A 180 -9.50 15.10 0.91
C ASP A 180 -8.40 14.08 0.62
N ALA A 181 -7.50 14.40 -0.30
CA ALA A 181 -6.49 13.47 -0.80
C ALA A 181 -5.60 12.90 0.32
N LYS A 182 -5.23 13.72 1.32
CA LYS A 182 -4.39 13.27 2.43
C LYS A 182 -5.14 12.35 3.37
N GLN A 183 -6.40 12.64 3.67
CA GLN A 183 -7.23 11.80 4.54
C GLN A 183 -7.53 10.46 3.86
N VAL A 184 -7.92 10.48 2.58
CA VAL A 184 -8.15 9.25 1.80
C VAL A 184 -6.88 8.40 1.76
N SER A 185 -5.72 9.02 1.48
CA SER A 185 -4.42 8.35 1.50
C SER A 185 -4.12 7.70 2.85
N ASN A 186 -4.34 8.42 3.95
CA ASN A 186 -4.10 7.90 5.30
C ASN A 186 -4.98 6.67 5.60
N TRP A 187 -6.27 6.71 5.22
CA TRP A 187 -7.18 5.58 5.42
C TRP A 187 -6.77 4.37 4.57
N LEU A 188 -6.44 4.58 3.30
CA LEU A 188 -6.03 3.50 2.40
C LEU A 188 -4.75 2.82 2.86
N GLN A 189 -3.75 3.59 3.31
CA GLN A 189 -2.48 3.05 3.79
C GLN A 189 -2.54 2.49 5.22
N GLY A 190 -3.50 2.93 6.04
CA GLY A 190 -3.70 2.50 7.41
C GLY A 190 -4.71 1.36 7.54
N GLU A 191 -5.90 1.70 7.98
CA GLU A 191 -6.96 0.75 8.33
C GLU A 191 -7.39 -0.14 7.16
N VAL A 192 -7.47 0.41 5.94
CA VAL A 192 -7.84 -0.38 4.75
C VAL A 192 -6.77 -1.41 4.45
N ALA A 193 -5.50 -1.01 4.35
CA ALA A 193 -4.40 -1.94 4.09
C ALA A 193 -4.30 -3.03 5.16
N GLN A 194 -4.47 -2.67 6.44
CA GLN A 194 -4.48 -3.63 7.54
C GLN A 194 -5.62 -4.64 7.40
N PHE A 195 -6.82 -4.18 7.06
CA PHE A 195 -7.98 -5.05 6.88
C PHE A 195 -7.78 -6.00 5.68
N LEU A 196 -7.35 -5.48 4.52
CA LEU A 196 -7.09 -6.28 3.32
C LEU A 196 -6.05 -7.37 3.58
N ASN A 197 -4.96 -7.04 4.28
CA ASN A 197 -3.92 -8.00 4.64
C ASN A 197 -4.43 -9.07 5.61
N SER A 198 -5.25 -8.70 6.61
CA SER A 198 -5.79 -9.66 7.59
C SER A 198 -6.80 -10.63 6.99
N GLU A 199 -7.57 -10.19 5.99
CA GLU A 199 -8.59 -10.99 5.32
C GLU A 199 -8.06 -11.66 4.04
N SER A 200 -6.79 -11.37 3.64
CA SER A 200 -6.17 -11.82 2.38
C SER A 200 -7.03 -11.47 1.15
N LYS A 201 -7.58 -10.25 1.12
CA LYS A 201 -8.46 -9.74 0.07
C LYS A 201 -7.87 -8.54 -0.65
N SER A 202 -8.33 -8.30 -1.88
CA SER A 202 -8.13 -7.04 -2.60
C SER A 202 -9.19 -6.01 -2.21
N ILE A 203 -8.98 -4.74 -2.60
CA ILE A 203 -9.94 -3.67 -2.32
C ILE A 203 -11.26 -3.85 -3.09
N GLU A 204 -11.25 -4.58 -4.19
CA GLU A 204 -12.42 -4.88 -5.02
C GLU A 204 -13.31 -5.99 -4.44
N GLU A 205 -12.76 -6.79 -3.50
CA GLU A 205 -13.46 -7.93 -2.87
C GLU A 205 -14.13 -7.56 -1.54
N ILE A 206 -14.09 -6.30 -1.15
CA ILE A 206 -14.71 -5.82 0.09
C ILE A 206 -15.85 -4.84 -0.22
N GLY A 207 -16.73 -4.62 0.76
CA GLY A 207 -17.87 -3.72 0.61
C GLY A 207 -17.55 -2.22 0.64
N LEU A 208 -16.28 -1.85 0.85
CA LEU A 208 -15.86 -0.46 0.88
C LEU A 208 -15.87 0.13 -0.55
N THR A 209 -16.51 1.28 -0.72
CA THR A 209 -16.51 2.04 -1.96
C THR A 209 -15.86 3.42 -1.75
N PRO A 210 -15.40 4.10 -2.81
CA PRO A 210 -14.91 5.48 -2.70
C PRO A 210 -15.93 6.40 -2.04
N GLU A 211 -17.21 6.25 -2.38
CA GLU A 211 -18.32 7.08 -1.90
C GLU A 211 -18.50 6.94 -0.40
N ASN A 212 -18.62 5.71 0.11
CA ASN A 212 -18.85 5.48 1.54
C ASN A 212 -17.61 5.78 2.40
N LEU A 213 -16.39 5.66 1.85
CA LEU A 213 -15.17 6.11 2.53
C LEU A 213 -15.15 7.63 2.65
N VAL A 214 -15.45 8.37 1.56
CA VAL A 214 -15.49 9.83 1.58
C VAL A 214 -16.60 10.34 2.49
N GLU A 215 -17.79 9.73 2.48
CA GLU A 215 -18.88 10.00 3.41
C GLU A 215 -18.40 9.84 4.87
N MET A 216 -17.77 8.73 5.20
CA MET A 216 -17.23 8.48 6.55
C MET A 216 -16.17 9.51 6.96
N ILE A 217 -15.27 9.89 6.05
CA ILE A 217 -14.26 10.94 6.31
C ILE A 217 -14.96 12.29 6.56
N GLY A 218 -16.03 12.60 5.83
CA GLY A 218 -16.85 13.78 6.06
C GLY A 218 -17.45 13.81 7.45
N LEU A 219 -18.01 12.69 7.93
CA LEU A 219 -18.56 12.58 9.29
C LEU A 219 -17.51 12.73 10.40
N ILE A 220 -16.25 12.47 10.10
CA ILE A 220 -15.14 12.76 11.03
C ILE A 220 -14.82 14.25 11.02
N ALA A 221 -14.76 14.87 9.83
CA ALA A 221 -14.39 16.26 9.64
C ALA A 221 -15.40 17.22 10.27
N ASP A 222 -16.70 16.92 10.18
CA ASP A 222 -17.78 17.70 10.79
C ASP A 222 -18.01 17.39 12.29
N GLY A 223 -17.29 16.41 12.84
CA GLY A 223 -17.37 16.04 14.25
C GLY A 223 -18.58 15.18 14.61
N THR A 224 -19.32 14.65 13.64
CA THR A 224 -20.43 13.71 13.85
C THR A 224 -19.96 12.41 14.50
N ILE A 225 -18.77 11.93 14.12
CA ILE A 225 -18.12 10.77 14.74
C ILE A 225 -16.66 11.04 15.09
N SER A 226 -16.16 10.38 16.14
CA SER A 226 -14.72 10.41 16.45
C SER A 226 -13.94 9.43 15.57
N SER A 227 -12.63 9.65 15.46
CA SER A 227 -11.71 8.71 14.76
C SER A 227 -11.80 7.27 15.30
N LYS A 228 -12.07 7.10 16.60
CA LYS A 228 -12.27 5.79 17.22
C LYS A 228 -13.58 5.13 16.76
N ILE A 229 -14.64 5.91 16.62
CA ILE A 229 -15.94 5.43 16.09
C ILE A 229 -15.79 5.11 14.61
N ALA A 230 -15.09 5.95 13.84
CA ALA A 230 -14.85 5.76 12.42
C ALA A 230 -14.19 4.40 12.10
N LYS A 231 -13.29 3.89 12.94
CA LYS A 231 -12.73 2.54 12.79
C LYS A 231 -13.79 1.43 12.86
N LYS A 232 -14.81 1.60 13.70
CA LYS A 232 -15.94 0.64 13.76
C LYS A 232 -16.84 0.76 12.54
N VAL A 233 -17.09 1.99 12.10
CA VAL A 233 -17.87 2.27 10.87
C VAL A 233 -17.16 1.66 9.68
N PHE A 234 -15.85 1.89 9.54
CA PHE A 234 -15.02 1.31 8.49
C PHE A 234 -15.14 -0.22 8.42
N VAL A 235 -15.00 -0.92 9.56
CA VAL A 235 -15.12 -2.39 9.58
C VAL A 235 -16.50 -2.85 9.12
N HIS A 236 -17.56 -2.11 9.47
CA HIS A 236 -18.91 -2.40 8.97
C HIS A 236 -19.00 -2.20 7.45
N LEU A 237 -18.52 -1.07 6.94
CA LEU A 237 -18.54 -0.75 5.51
C LEU A 237 -17.71 -1.75 4.70
N ALA A 238 -16.53 -2.12 5.20
CA ALA A 238 -15.67 -3.10 4.52
C ALA A 238 -16.30 -4.49 4.40
N LYS A 239 -17.14 -4.89 5.38
CA LYS A 239 -17.83 -6.19 5.38
C LYS A 239 -19.17 -6.19 4.66
N ASN A 240 -19.94 -5.12 4.79
CA ASN A 240 -21.36 -5.10 4.40
C ASN A 240 -21.69 -4.04 3.34
N GLY A 241 -20.80 -3.10 3.09
CA GLY A 241 -21.11 -1.92 2.25
C GLY A 241 -22.11 -0.97 2.90
N GLY A 242 -22.76 -0.17 2.08
CA GLY A 242 -23.85 0.73 2.48
C GLY A 242 -23.36 2.14 2.83
N SER A 243 -24.26 2.97 3.39
CA SER A 243 -23.97 4.35 3.80
C SER A 243 -23.38 4.40 5.20
N ALA A 244 -22.32 5.19 5.35
CA ALA A 244 -21.70 5.45 6.65
C ALA A 244 -22.67 6.18 7.58
N GLU A 245 -23.39 7.19 7.06
CA GLU A 245 -24.33 8.00 7.83
C GLU A 245 -25.53 7.16 8.34
N GLU A 246 -26.10 6.32 7.50
CA GLU A 246 -27.20 5.43 7.90
C GLU A 246 -26.77 4.46 9.00
N PHE A 247 -25.57 3.87 8.85
CA PHE A 247 -25.04 2.95 9.87
C PHE A 247 -24.78 3.68 11.20
N VAL A 248 -24.17 4.87 11.16
CA VAL A 248 -23.91 5.70 12.35
C VAL A 248 -25.21 6.04 13.07
N LYS A 249 -26.26 6.46 12.36
CA LYS A 249 -27.60 6.75 12.92
C LYS A 249 -28.23 5.51 13.51
N LYS A 250 -28.29 4.41 12.78
CA LYS A 250 -28.92 3.14 13.22
C LYS A 250 -28.23 2.52 14.42
N ALA A 251 -26.91 2.62 14.47
CA ALA A 251 -26.10 2.09 15.58
C ALA A 251 -25.99 3.04 16.77
N GLY A 252 -26.58 4.25 16.70
CA GLY A 252 -26.52 5.25 17.74
C GLY A 252 -25.08 5.72 18.03
N LEU A 253 -24.25 5.86 17.00
CA LEU A 253 -22.82 6.19 17.13
C LEU A 253 -22.53 7.68 16.96
N VAL A 254 -23.55 8.52 16.84
CA VAL A 254 -23.41 9.96 16.73
C VAL A 254 -22.72 10.50 17.97
N GLN A 255 -21.78 11.39 17.78
CA GLN A 255 -21.03 12.01 18.86
C GLN A 255 -21.89 13.04 19.59
N ILE A 256 -21.88 13.01 20.92
CA ILE A 256 -22.62 13.97 21.76
C ILE A 256 -21.75 15.21 21.94
N SER A 257 -22.15 16.30 21.28
CA SER A 257 -21.46 17.60 21.37
C SER A 257 -22.34 18.68 22.03
N ASP A 258 -23.62 18.40 22.26
CA ASP A 258 -24.56 19.32 22.84
C ASP A 258 -24.28 19.53 24.35
N PRO A 259 -23.99 20.78 24.80
CA PRO A 259 -23.81 21.09 26.22
C PRO A 259 -25.04 20.75 27.07
N GLU A 260 -26.27 20.94 26.54
CA GLU A 260 -27.50 20.65 27.27
C GLU A 260 -27.65 19.16 27.59
N VAL A 261 -27.06 18.27 26.76
CA VAL A 261 -27.02 16.83 26.98
C VAL A 261 -25.84 16.42 27.85
N LEU A 262 -24.68 17.05 27.66
CA LEU A 262 -23.44 16.65 28.35
C LEU A 262 -23.40 17.14 29.81
N ILE A 263 -23.91 18.35 30.15
CA ILE A 263 -23.87 18.90 31.51
C ILE A 263 -24.60 18.02 32.51
N PRO A 264 -25.83 17.54 32.23
CA PRO A 264 -26.52 16.61 33.13
C PRO A 264 -25.75 15.31 33.35
N ILE A 265 -25.09 14.78 32.31
CA ILE A 265 -24.29 13.57 32.42
C ILE A 265 -23.04 13.85 33.28
N ILE A 266 -22.41 15.01 33.14
CA ILE A 266 -21.26 15.43 33.99
C ILE A 266 -21.68 15.50 35.46
N HIS A 267 -22.82 16.10 35.76
CA HIS A 267 -23.36 16.16 37.13
C HIS A 267 -23.64 14.76 37.69
N GLN A 268 -24.21 13.85 36.87
CA GLN A 268 -24.41 12.46 37.26
C GLN A 268 -23.09 11.74 37.54
N VAL A 269 -22.06 11.99 36.71
CA VAL A 269 -20.70 11.45 36.93
C VAL A 269 -20.10 11.96 38.26
N PHE A 270 -20.35 13.20 38.64
CA PHE A 270 -19.90 13.71 39.92
C PHE A 270 -20.64 13.03 41.08
N ALA A 271 -21.97 12.87 40.98
CA ALA A 271 -22.78 12.17 41.98
C ALA A 271 -22.37 10.69 42.15
N ASP A 272 -22.12 9.99 41.05
CA ASP A 272 -21.73 8.58 41.07
C ASP A 272 -20.29 8.34 41.57
N ASN A 273 -19.46 9.40 41.67
CA ASN A 273 -18.04 9.32 42.04
C ASN A 273 -17.67 10.30 43.14
N GLU A 274 -18.43 10.34 44.22
CA GLU A 274 -18.24 11.26 45.36
C GLU A 274 -16.81 11.27 45.93
N ALA A 275 -16.16 10.10 46.03
CA ALA A 275 -14.79 9.99 46.50
C ALA A 275 -13.80 10.75 45.58
N ALA A 276 -14.03 10.73 44.28
CA ALA A 276 -13.19 11.47 43.33
C ALA A 276 -13.44 12.98 43.41
N VAL A 277 -14.67 13.41 43.72
CA VAL A 277 -15.00 14.83 43.99
C VAL A 277 -14.29 15.34 45.26
N ILE A 278 -14.27 14.54 46.32
CA ILE A 278 -13.54 14.87 47.57
C ILE A 278 -12.03 14.98 47.29
N ASP A 279 -11.46 14.02 46.56
CA ASP A 279 -10.05 14.03 46.15
C ASP A 279 -9.71 15.29 45.31
N PHE A 280 -10.62 15.70 44.43
CA PHE A 280 -10.45 16.90 43.61
C PHE A 280 -10.53 18.19 44.48
N LYS A 281 -11.54 18.30 45.33
CA LYS A 281 -11.69 19.46 46.27
C LYS A 281 -10.50 19.57 47.23
N SER A 282 -9.88 18.44 47.62
CA SER A 282 -8.67 18.41 48.45
C SER A 282 -7.38 18.80 47.74
N GLY A 283 -7.44 19.03 46.41
CA GLY A 283 -6.29 19.42 45.59
C GLY A 283 -5.36 18.27 45.21
N LYS A 284 -5.82 17.01 45.25
CA LYS A 284 -5.03 15.84 44.89
C LYS A 284 -4.62 15.89 43.41
N ARG A 285 -3.34 15.67 43.13
CA ARG A 285 -2.76 15.75 41.80
C ARG A 285 -3.42 14.77 40.83
N ASN A 286 -3.82 15.27 39.65
CA ASN A 286 -4.49 14.49 38.58
C ASN A 286 -5.91 13.97 38.90
N ALA A 287 -6.57 14.43 39.95
CA ALA A 287 -7.96 14.05 40.24
C ALA A 287 -8.93 14.51 39.15
N ASP A 288 -8.64 15.61 38.48
CA ASP A 288 -9.35 16.14 37.31
C ASP A 288 -9.37 15.18 36.10
N LYS A 289 -8.27 14.47 35.86
CA LYS A 289 -8.14 13.53 34.73
C LYS A 289 -9.02 12.28 34.87
N ALA A 290 -9.34 11.88 36.10
CA ALA A 290 -10.20 10.73 36.37
C ALA A 290 -11.62 10.97 35.83
N PHE A 291 -12.14 12.19 35.95
CA PHE A 291 -13.48 12.54 35.47
C PHE A 291 -13.65 12.45 33.97
N THR A 292 -12.59 12.71 33.20
CA THR A 292 -12.60 12.47 31.76
C THR A 292 -12.87 10.98 31.43
N GLY A 293 -12.24 10.07 32.19
CA GLY A 293 -12.46 8.63 32.02
C GLY A 293 -13.88 8.22 32.41
N TYR A 294 -14.40 8.74 33.51
CA TYR A 294 -15.78 8.46 33.96
C TYR A 294 -16.82 8.99 32.97
N LEU A 295 -16.65 10.23 32.45
CA LEU A 295 -17.54 10.81 31.46
C LEU A 295 -17.53 10.01 30.15
N MET A 296 -16.34 9.62 29.68
CA MET A 296 -16.23 8.78 28.49
C MET A 296 -16.86 7.39 28.68
N LYS A 297 -16.82 6.84 29.91
CA LYS A 297 -17.48 5.58 30.23
C LYS A 297 -19.02 5.76 30.29
N ALA A 298 -19.51 6.81 30.94
CA ALA A 298 -20.94 7.11 31.04
C ALA A 298 -21.57 7.36 29.67
N THR A 299 -20.86 8.02 28.77
CA THR A 299 -21.31 8.28 27.40
C THR A 299 -20.96 7.16 26.41
N LYS A 300 -20.44 6.02 26.88
CA LYS A 300 -19.99 4.87 26.04
C LYS A 300 -18.99 5.30 24.94
N GLY A 301 -18.21 6.35 25.19
CA GLY A 301 -17.23 6.91 24.24
C GLY A 301 -17.85 7.83 23.18
N GLN A 302 -19.09 8.25 23.34
CA GLN A 302 -19.81 9.11 22.39
C GLN A 302 -19.61 10.61 22.67
N ALA A 303 -19.20 11.02 23.87
CA ALA A 303 -18.94 12.43 24.13
C ALA A 303 -17.81 12.96 23.23
N ASN A 304 -18.03 14.13 22.63
CA ASN A 304 -16.98 14.83 21.88
C ASN A 304 -15.85 15.20 22.85
N PRO A 305 -14.62 14.69 22.67
CA PRO A 305 -13.56 14.90 23.67
C PRO A 305 -13.22 16.36 23.93
N GLN A 306 -13.25 17.20 22.89
CA GLN A 306 -12.92 18.63 23.02
C GLN A 306 -14.03 19.37 23.78
N VAL A 307 -15.28 19.15 23.43
CA VAL A 307 -16.43 19.76 24.11
C VAL A 307 -16.54 19.24 25.54
N ALA A 308 -16.41 17.92 25.70
CA ALA A 308 -16.45 17.26 27.01
C ALA A 308 -15.39 17.78 27.97
N LEU A 309 -14.13 17.91 27.53
CA LEU A 309 -13.04 18.47 28.36
C LEU A 309 -13.30 19.92 28.75
N LYS A 310 -13.80 20.74 27.82
CA LYS A 310 -14.13 22.15 28.09
C LYS A 310 -15.25 22.28 29.12
N LEU A 311 -16.35 21.55 28.92
CA LEU A 311 -17.49 21.56 29.84
C LEU A 311 -17.10 20.98 31.23
N LEU A 312 -16.36 19.86 31.21
CA LEU A 312 -15.87 19.26 32.46
C LEU A 312 -15.00 20.22 33.26
N ALA A 313 -14.09 20.96 32.61
CA ALA A 313 -13.26 21.97 33.28
C ALA A 313 -14.12 23.10 33.86
N GLN A 314 -15.16 23.54 33.16
CA GLN A 314 -16.10 24.56 33.64
C GLN A 314 -16.90 24.07 34.84
N GLU A 315 -17.45 22.88 34.82
CA GLU A 315 -18.23 22.31 35.91
C GLU A 315 -17.36 21.98 37.15
N LEU A 316 -16.12 21.49 36.92
CA LEU A 316 -15.16 21.28 38.01
C LEU A 316 -14.71 22.58 38.68
N ALA A 317 -14.63 23.69 37.94
CA ALA A 317 -14.34 25.01 38.53
C ALA A 317 -15.45 25.45 39.47
N LYS A 318 -16.72 25.27 39.11
CA LYS A 318 -17.87 25.58 39.99
C LYS A 318 -17.84 24.79 41.30
N LEU A 319 -17.47 23.48 41.22
CA LEU A 319 -17.34 22.63 42.42
C LEU A 319 -16.26 23.09 43.41
N LYS A 320 -15.30 23.92 43.01
CA LYS A 320 -14.28 24.48 43.89
C LYS A 320 -14.76 25.74 44.61
N GLU A 321 -15.77 26.43 44.05
CA GLU A 321 -16.35 27.64 44.60
C GLU A 321 -17.46 27.35 45.63
N GLU A 322 -17.99 26.12 45.60
CA GLU A 322 -18.93 25.56 46.59
C GLU A 322 -18.18 24.85 47.75
#